data_ecc752711ab1ce975fd2b4f7dd7091f6
#
_entry.id   ecc752711ab1ce975fd2b4f7dd7091f6
#
_cell.length_a   1.000
_cell.length_b   1.000
_cell.length_c   1.000
_cell.angle_alpha   90.00
_cell.angle_beta   90.00
_cell.angle_gamma   90.00
#
_symmetry.space_group_name_H-M   'P 1'
#
loop_
_entity.id
_entity.type
_entity.pdbx_description
1 polymer ?
#
loop_
_entity_poly.entity_id
_entity_poly.type
_entity_poly.pdbx_seq_one_letter_code
_entity_poly.pdbx_strand_id
1 'polypeptide(L)'
;MLKRFAAFVLALAVLPLAHAQVLQYEAGKQFFLVEPPQPTTTGDKIEVLEVFSYACPACNSFQTIANKIKSELPPNAQMAYLPAAFRPDEDWPVFQRAFYAAQALGLLEKTHDAMFDAVWKEGSLKITDPVTHKVVQPMPTIEDVAKFYAKYGVKTDEFVGTANSFAVNAKMKRADAQVKALGVDSTPTIVVNGKYRLNAQSAGGWDKVPALVTYLVGLETKK
;
A
#
# COMPACT_ATOMS: atom_id res chain seq x y z
N MET A 1 -11.37 59.05 -60.83
CA MET A 1 -10.53 58.84 -59.65
C MET A 1 -11.31 57.98 -58.65
N LEU A 2 -11.07 56.70 -58.65
CA LEU A 2 -11.80 55.74 -57.81
C LEU A 2 -10.93 55.35 -56.63
N LYS A 3 -11.24 55.78 -55.40
CA LYS A 3 -10.51 55.40 -54.15
C LYS A 3 -11.04 54.08 -53.70
N ARG A 4 -10.16 53.03 -53.73
CA ARG A 4 -10.43 51.72 -53.17
C ARG A 4 -10.10 51.75 -51.65
N PHE A 5 -11.12 51.62 -50.82
CA PHE A 5 -10.95 51.35 -49.37
C PHE A 5 -10.78 49.85 -49.19
N ALA A 6 -9.61 49.47 -48.71
CA ALA A 6 -9.33 48.09 -48.26
C ALA A 6 -9.77 47.98 -46.79
N ALA A 7 -10.83 47.22 -46.52
CA ALA A 7 -11.25 46.88 -45.16
C ALA A 7 -10.36 45.71 -44.66
N PHE A 8 -9.55 45.97 -43.63
CA PHE A 8 -8.76 44.95 -42.92
C PHE A 8 -9.67 44.31 -41.87
N VAL A 9 -10.11 43.08 -42.13
CA VAL A 9 -10.86 42.28 -41.15
C VAL A 9 -9.84 41.59 -40.22
N LEU A 10 -9.76 42.08 -38.99
CA LEU A 10 -8.94 41.49 -37.93
C LEU A 10 -9.69 40.28 -37.36
N ALA A 11 -9.31 39.06 -37.78
CA ALA A 11 -9.84 37.83 -37.22
C ALA A 11 -9.22 37.60 -35.84
N LEU A 12 -9.97 37.85 -34.77
CA LEU A 12 -9.61 37.42 -33.41
C LEU A 12 -9.70 35.89 -33.33
N ALA A 13 -8.56 35.21 -33.29
CA ALA A 13 -8.50 33.79 -33.01
C ALA A 13 -8.82 33.56 -31.51
N VAL A 14 -10.05 33.11 -31.24
CA VAL A 14 -10.43 32.63 -29.89
C VAL A 14 -9.78 31.26 -29.69
N LEU A 15 -8.65 31.23 -29.00
CA LEU A 15 -8.05 29.97 -28.55
C LEU A 15 -8.97 29.35 -27.49
N PRO A 16 -9.39 28.07 -27.64
CA PRO A 16 -10.13 27.40 -26.58
C PRO A 16 -9.19 27.22 -25.37
N LEU A 17 -9.51 27.88 -24.26
CA LEU A 17 -8.93 27.55 -22.95
C LEU A 17 -9.34 26.12 -22.61
N ALA A 18 -8.43 25.19 -22.80
CA ALA A 18 -8.56 23.85 -22.29
C ALA A 18 -8.64 23.95 -20.76
N HIS A 19 -9.85 23.93 -20.22
CA HIS A 19 -10.06 23.75 -18.79
C HIS A 19 -9.58 22.33 -18.47
N ALA A 20 -8.39 22.21 -17.86
CA ALA A 20 -7.98 20.98 -17.22
C ALA A 20 -9.06 20.69 -16.15
N GLN A 21 -9.85 19.65 -16.38
CA GLN A 21 -10.84 19.19 -15.42
C GLN A 21 -10.09 18.74 -14.19
N VAL A 22 -10.07 19.58 -13.15
CA VAL A 22 -9.54 19.20 -11.84
C VAL A 22 -10.42 18.04 -11.34
N LEU A 23 -9.89 16.84 -11.31
CA LEU A 23 -10.57 15.68 -10.74
C LEU A 23 -10.91 16.03 -9.28
N GLN A 24 -12.16 16.30 -9.01
CA GLN A 24 -12.62 16.60 -7.68
C GLN A 24 -13.07 15.31 -7.02
N TYR A 25 -12.24 14.80 -6.11
CA TYR A 25 -12.59 13.65 -5.29
C TYR A 25 -13.39 14.10 -4.06
N GLU A 26 -14.39 13.31 -3.65
CA GLU A 26 -15.30 13.64 -2.55
C GLU A 26 -15.15 12.63 -1.41
N ALA A 27 -15.09 13.13 -0.18
CA ALA A 27 -15.18 12.29 1.03
C ALA A 27 -16.54 11.59 1.07
N GLY A 28 -16.53 10.31 1.48
CA GLY A 28 -17.71 9.45 1.48
C GLY A 28 -18.01 8.78 0.14
N LYS A 29 -17.23 9.10 -0.92
CA LYS A 29 -17.33 8.46 -2.25
C LYS A 29 -16.04 7.75 -2.62
N GLN A 30 -15.00 8.49 -3.05
CA GLN A 30 -13.73 7.90 -3.47
C GLN A 30 -12.78 7.62 -2.32
N PHE A 31 -12.93 8.32 -1.22
CA PHE A 31 -12.20 8.09 0.02
C PHE A 31 -13.08 8.35 1.24
N PHE A 32 -12.69 7.82 2.40
CA PHE A 32 -13.45 7.96 3.64
C PHE A 32 -12.56 8.57 4.72
N LEU A 33 -13.15 9.40 5.58
CA LEU A 33 -12.42 9.98 6.71
C LEU A 33 -12.19 8.91 7.79
N VAL A 34 -11.01 8.95 8.39
CA VAL A 34 -10.68 8.19 9.60
C VAL A 34 -10.91 9.14 10.78
N GLU A 35 -11.88 8.82 11.62
CA GLU A 35 -12.29 9.64 12.76
C GLU A 35 -12.26 8.85 14.07
N PRO A 36 -11.48 9.28 15.06
CA PRO A 36 -10.49 10.37 14.99
C PRO A 36 -9.28 9.98 14.11
N PRO A 37 -8.55 10.98 13.57
CA PRO A 37 -7.31 10.72 12.83
C PRO A 37 -6.32 9.91 13.67
N GLN A 38 -5.65 8.95 13.04
CA GLN A 38 -4.69 8.07 13.72
C GLN A 38 -3.26 8.59 13.59
N PRO A 39 -2.40 8.35 14.59
CA PRO A 39 -1.00 8.72 14.52
C PRO A 39 -0.27 8.01 13.39
N THR A 40 0.73 8.69 12.82
CA THR A 40 1.61 8.18 11.76
C THR A 40 2.94 7.71 12.31
N THR A 41 3.70 6.95 11.52
CA THR A 41 5.01 6.39 11.89
C THR A 41 6.18 7.02 11.12
N THR A 42 5.90 7.95 10.22
CA THR A 42 6.88 8.53 9.28
C THR A 42 7.45 9.89 9.73
N GLY A 43 7.23 10.26 11.00
CA GLY A 43 7.69 11.54 11.56
C GLY A 43 7.03 12.73 10.86
N ASP A 44 7.84 13.67 10.34
CA ASP A 44 7.35 14.89 9.68
C ASP A 44 6.87 14.67 8.25
N LYS A 45 7.01 13.45 7.70
CA LYS A 45 6.55 13.12 6.35
C LYS A 45 5.11 12.68 6.34
N ILE A 46 4.39 13.06 5.29
CA ILE A 46 3.03 12.58 5.03
C ILE A 46 3.09 11.06 4.80
N GLU A 47 2.43 10.32 5.66
CA GLU A 47 2.39 8.86 5.56
C GLU A 47 1.42 8.41 4.48
N VAL A 48 1.89 7.52 3.59
CA VAL A 48 1.03 6.73 2.71
C VAL A 48 1.15 5.29 3.18
N LEU A 49 0.19 4.86 3.99
CA LEU A 49 0.17 3.55 4.65
C LEU A 49 -0.58 2.54 3.80
N GLU A 50 0.06 1.44 3.42
CA GLU A 50 -0.63 0.28 2.86
C GLU A 50 -0.95 -0.72 3.97
N VAL A 51 -2.23 -1.00 4.17
CA VAL A 51 -2.69 -2.12 4.98
C VAL A 51 -2.80 -3.34 4.07
N PHE A 52 -2.03 -4.38 4.36
CA PHE A 52 -1.81 -5.50 3.45
C PHE A 52 -1.62 -6.83 4.18
N SER A 53 -1.51 -7.93 3.44
CA SER A 53 -0.95 -9.20 3.91
C SER A 53 -0.17 -9.87 2.77
N TYR A 54 0.96 -10.50 3.08
CA TYR A 54 1.66 -11.36 2.11
C TYR A 54 0.81 -12.54 1.65
N ALA A 55 -0.13 -13.00 2.49
CA ALA A 55 -1.07 -14.07 2.17
C ALA A 55 -2.29 -13.60 1.35
N CYS A 56 -2.42 -12.30 1.07
CA CYS A 56 -3.55 -11.76 0.32
C CYS A 56 -3.28 -11.74 -1.19
N PRO A 57 -4.05 -12.48 -2.02
CA PRO A 57 -3.85 -12.51 -3.47
C PRO A 57 -4.07 -11.13 -4.12
N ALA A 58 -5.02 -10.35 -3.60
CA ALA A 58 -5.27 -9.00 -4.08
C ALA A 58 -4.08 -8.06 -3.79
N CYS A 59 -3.40 -8.22 -2.63
CA CYS A 59 -2.19 -7.46 -2.31
C CYS A 59 -1.03 -7.83 -3.24
N ASN A 60 -0.86 -9.12 -3.55
CA ASN A 60 0.13 -9.55 -4.56
C ASN A 60 -0.12 -8.87 -5.92
N SER A 61 -1.37 -8.84 -6.38
CA SER A 61 -1.72 -8.15 -7.63
C SER A 61 -1.53 -6.62 -7.54
N PHE A 62 -1.67 -6.04 -6.35
CA PHE A 62 -1.52 -4.60 -6.12
C PHE A 62 -0.06 -4.13 -6.06
N GLN A 63 0.91 -5.01 -5.89
CA GLN A 63 2.33 -4.65 -5.72
C GLN A 63 2.86 -3.69 -6.79
N THR A 64 2.55 -3.92 -8.07
CA THR A 64 2.99 -3.03 -9.15
C THR A 64 2.45 -1.61 -8.96
N ILE A 65 1.23 -1.48 -8.45
CA ILE A 65 0.59 -0.19 -8.17
C ILE A 65 1.20 0.45 -6.91
N ALA A 66 1.42 -0.33 -5.85
CA ALA A 66 2.07 0.13 -4.62
C ALA A 66 3.49 0.66 -4.91
N ASN A 67 4.26 -0.08 -5.70
CA ASN A 67 5.60 0.34 -6.11
C ASN A 67 5.58 1.60 -7.00
N LYS A 68 4.58 1.74 -7.88
CA LYS A 68 4.36 2.97 -8.63
C LYS A 68 4.06 4.15 -7.69
N ILE A 69 3.13 3.98 -6.76
CA ILE A 69 2.82 5.01 -5.74
C ILE A 69 4.11 5.40 -5.02
N LYS A 70 4.84 4.42 -4.46
CA LYS A 70 6.11 4.64 -3.74
C LYS A 70 7.12 5.48 -4.55
N SER A 71 7.27 5.17 -5.83
CA SER A 71 8.22 5.87 -6.72
C SER A 71 7.79 7.29 -7.12
N GLU A 72 6.49 7.58 -7.10
CA GLU A 72 5.91 8.87 -7.49
C GLU A 72 5.65 9.80 -6.28
N LEU A 73 5.90 9.34 -5.03
CA LEU A 73 5.72 10.18 -3.85
C LEU A 73 6.68 11.38 -3.86
N PRO A 74 6.19 12.58 -3.49
CA PRO A 74 7.07 13.74 -3.32
C PRO A 74 7.99 13.57 -2.09
N PRO A 75 9.09 14.33 -1.99
CA PRO A 75 10.08 14.17 -0.91
C PRO A 75 9.55 14.32 0.51
N ASN A 76 8.43 15.05 0.68
CA ASN A 76 7.73 15.24 1.95
C ASN A 76 6.68 14.16 2.26
N ALA A 77 6.60 13.09 1.46
CA ALA A 77 5.74 11.94 1.72
C ALA A 77 6.56 10.64 1.74
N GLN A 78 6.05 9.63 2.40
CA GLN A 78 6.72 8.33 2.56
C GLN A 78 5.73 7.19 2.61
N MET A 79 6.05 6.10 1.87
CA MET A 79 5.31 4.84 1.97
C MET A 79 5.61 4.14 3.28
N ALA A 80 4.58 3.60 3.92
CA ALA A 80 4.66 2.74 5.10
C ALA A 80 3.76 1.51 4.91
N TYR A 81 3.98 0.47 5.72
CA TYR A 81 3.27 -0.80 5.59
C TYR A 81 2.74 -1.26 6.95
N LEU A 82 1.49 -1.74 6.97
CA LEU A 82 0.82 -2.29 8.15
C LEU A 82 0.28 -3.67 7.80
N PRO A 83 0.92 -4.76 8.27
CA PRO A 83 0.45 -6.10 7.98
C PRO A 83 -0.81 -6.42 8.79
N ALA A 84 -1.89 -6.83 8.12
CA ALA A 84 -3.14 -7.29 8.72
C ALA A 84 -3.18 -8.82 8.84
N ALA A 85 -3.97 -9.33 9.80
CA ALA A 85 -4.18 -10.76 10.05
C ALA A 85 -5.68 -11.10 10.07
N PHE A 86 -6.43 -10.73 9.00
CA PHE A 86 -7.88 -10.94 8.92
C PHE A 86 -8.31 -12.41 8.86
N ARG A 87 -7.42 -13.29 8.42
CA ARG A 87 -7.68 -14.72 8.28
C ARG A 87 -6.78 -15.51 9.23
N PRO A 88 -7.13 -15.60 10.53
CA PRO A 88 -6.31 -16.29 11.53
C PRO A 88 -6.27 -17.82 11.32
N ASP A 89 -7.22 -18.37 10.56
CA ASP A 89 -7.31 -19.75 10.11
C ASP A 89 -6.44 -20.08 8.88
N GLU A 90 -5.81 -19.05 8.29
CA GLU A 90 -4.83 -19.13 7.21
C GLU A 90 -3.47 -18.58 7.70
N ASP A 91 -2.46 -18.52 6.83
CA ASP A 91 -1.10 -18.08 7.22
C ASP A 91 -0.94 -16.57 7.47
N TRP A 92 -2.02 -15.80 7.52
CA TRP A 92 -1.94 -14.36 7.72
C TRP A 92 -1.17 -13.97 9.00
N PRO A 93 -1.40 -14.61 10.17
CA PRO A 93 -0.62 -14.30 11.37
C PRO A 93 0.87 -14.67 11.26
N VAL A 94 1.22 -15.76 10.55
CA VAL A 94 2.60 -16.17 10.30
C VAL A 94 3.33 -15.11 9.49
N PHE A 95 2.72 -14.61 8.43
CA PHE A 95 3.29 -13.57 7.58
C PHE A 95 3.31 -12.19 8.25
N GLN A 96 2.32 -11.86 9.10
CA GLN A 96 2.37 -10.66 9.95
C GLN A 96 3.58 -10.70 10.90
N ARG A 97 3.81 -11.85 11.54
CA ARG A 97 4.96 -12.09 12.38
C ARG A 97 6.27 -11.96 11.62
N ALA A 98 6.34 -12.55 10.42
CA ALA A 98 7.49 -12.48 9.54
C ALA A 98 7.86 -11.05 9.17
N PHE A 99 6.87 -10.21 8.84
CA PHE A 99 7.07 -8.79 8.56
C PHE A 99 7.74 -8.06 9.73
N TYR A 100 7.25 -8.24 10.95
CA TYR A 100 7.81 -7.57 12.12
C TYR A 100 9.18 -8.13 12.54
N ALA A 101 9.46 -9.41 12.30
CA ALA A 101 10.79 -9.98 12.47
C ALA A 101 11.78 -9.38 11.47
N ALA A 102 11.41 -9.32 10.19
CA ALA A 102 12.23 -8.71 9.15
C ALA A 102 12.49 -7.22 9.43
N GLN A 103 11.48 -6.49 9.91
CA GLN A 103 11.63 -5.09 10.32
C GLN A 103 12.64 -4.95 11.48
N ALA A 104 12.55 -5.82 12.50
CA ALA A 104 13.46 -5.80 13.65
C ALA A 104 14.90 -6.11 13.26
N LEU A 105 15.10 -6.92 12.25
CA LEU A 105 16.41 -7.33 11.72
C LEU A 105 16.94 -6.40 10.61
N GLY A 106 16.19 -5.31 10.26
CA GLY A 106 16.62 -4.36 9.23
C GLY A 106 16.56 -4.91 7.80
N LEU A 107 15.79 -5.97 7.57
CA LEU A 107 15.72 -6.67 6.28
C LEU A 107 14.51 -6.23 5.43
N LEU A 108 13.54 -5.52 6.00
CA LEU A 108 12.25 -5.27 5.37
C LEU A 108 12.36 -4.63 3.99
N GLU A 109 13.15 -3.56 3.85
CA GLU A 109 13.29 -2.83 2.58
C GLU A 109 13.83 -3.71 1.43
N LYS A 110 14.65 -4.71 1.75
CA LYS A 110 15.27 -5.62 0.77
C LYS A 110 14.38 -6.81 0.43
N THR A 111 13.40 -7.12 1.30
CA THR A 111 12.71 -8.41 1.26
C THR A 111 11.20 -8.28 1.10
N HIS A 112 10.64 -7.07 1.14
CA HIS A 112 9.19 -6.88 1.07
C HIS A 112 8.60 -7.45 -0.23
N ASP A 113 9.11 -7.04 -1.38
CA ASP A 113 8.65 -7.55 -2.69
C ASP A 113 9.02 -9.03 -2.88
N ALA A 114 10.23 -9.42 -2.46
CA ALA A 114 10.70 -10.79 -2.56
C ALA A 114 9.87 -11.77 -1.72
N MET A 115 9.28 -11.33 -0.61
CA MET A 115 8.37 -12.16 0.18
C MET A 115 7.08 -12.47 -0.60
N PHE A 116 6.50 -11.50 -1.30
CA PHE A 116 5.38 -11.75 -2.19
C PHE A 116 5.76 -12.74 -3.30
N ASP A 117 6.96 -12.58 -3.89
CA ASP A 117 7.45 -13.51 -4.92
C ASP A 117 7.61 -14.93 -4.38
N ALA A 118 8.14 -15.10 -3.16
CA ALA A 118 8.27 -16.39 -2.50
C ALA A 118 6.92 -17.09 -2.28
N VAL A 119 5.87 -16.33 -1.96
CA VAL A 119 4.53 -16.85 -1.71
C VAL A 119 3.81 -17.16 -3.03
N TRP A 120 3.87 -16.26 -4.02
CA TRP A 120 2.97 -16.27 -5.17
C TRP A 120 3.60 -16.67 -6.51
N LYS A 121 4.91 -16.48 -6.67
CA LYS A 121 5.62 -16.77 -7.94
C LYS A 121 6.56 -17.97 -7.82
N GLU A 122 7.50 -17.92 -6.86
CA GLU A 122 8.50 -18.99 -6.68
C GLU A 122 7.90 -20.23 -6.03
N GLY A 123 6.87 -20.06 -5.21
CA GLY A 123 6.19 -21.13 -4.50
C GLY A 123 6.99 -21.75 -3.35
N SER A 124 8.11 -21.11 -2.93
CA SER A 124 8.91 -21.57 -1.78
C SER A 124 8.16 -21.42 -0.45
N LEU A 125 7.20 -20.50 -0.38
CA LEU A 125 6.28 -20.27 0.75
C LEU A 125 4.82 -20.32 0.27
N LYS A 126 4.51 -21.24 -0.63
CA LYS A 126 3.21 -21.39 -1.26
C LYS A 126 2.11 -21.65 -0.24
N ILE A 127 1.05 -20.86 -0.29
CA ILE A 127 -0.12 -20.99 0.59
C ILE A 127 -1.37 -21.47 -0.14
N THR A 128 -1.42 -21.30 -1.47
CA THR A 128 -2.56 -21.69 -2.30
C THR A 128 -2.07 -22.48 -3.52
N ASP A 129 -2.75 -23.53 -3.83
CA ASP A 129 -2.51 -24.28 -5.07
C ASP A 129 -2.97 -23.47 -6.29
N PRO A 130 -2.10 -23.22 -7.30
CA PRO A 130 -2.43 -22.33 -8.42
C PRO A 130 -3.47 -22.92 -9.38
N VAL A 131 -3.73 -24.23 -9.32
CA VAL A 131 -4.69 -24.92 -10.18
C VAL A 131 -6.05 -25.06 -9.51
N THR A 132 -6.04 -25.52 -8.24
CA THR A 132 -7.28 -25.78 -7.49
C THR A 132 -7.78 -24.59 -6.68
N HIS A 133 -6.95 -23.56 -6.52
CA HIS A 133 -7.18 -22.38 -5.65
C HIS A 133 -7.46 -22.73 -4.20
N LYS A 134 -7.12 -23.93 -3.76
CA LYS A 134 -7.28 -24.37 -2.36
C LYS A 134 -6.03 -24.04 -1.56
N VAL A 135 -6.22 -23.78 -0.28
CA VAL A 135 -5.13 -23.65 0.68
C VAL A 135 -4.33 -24.95 0.72
N VAL A 136 -3.01 -24.84 0.63
CA VAL A 136 -2.11 -26.01 0.72
C VAL A 136 -1.98 -26.48 2.16
N GLN A 137 -1.69 -27.78 2.33
CA GLN A 137 -1.41 -28.37 3.63
C GLN A 137 -0.15 -29.25 3.56
N PRO A 138 0.76 -29.16 4.52
CA PRO A 138 0.74 -28.16 5.62
C PRO A 138 1.03 -26.75 5.10
N MET A 139 0.50 -25.75 5.79
CA MET A 139 0.81 -24.34 5.52
C MET A 139 2.25 -24.03 5.96
N PRO A 140 2.92 -23.01 5.36
CA PRO A 140 4.24 -22.57 5.76
C PRO A 140 4.29 -22.19 7.25
N THR A 141 5.36 -22.61 7.94
CA THR A 141 5.63 -22.25 9.33
C THR A 141 6.59 -21.07 9.41
N ILE A 142 6.82 -20.55 10.63
CA ILE A 142 7.82 -19.48 10.81
C ILE A 142 9.25 -20.00 10.53
N GLU A 143 9.51 -21.30 10.71
CA GLU A 143 10.76 -21.98 10.36
C GLU A 143 10.97 -22.03 8.84
N ASP A 144 9.91 -22.23 8.06
CA ASP A 144 9.98 -22.18 6.59
C ASP A 144 10.25 -20.75 6.12
N VAL A 145 9.59 -19.76 6.73
CA VAL A 145 9.87 -18.34 6.49
C VAL A 145 11.31 -17.99 6.86
N ALA A 146 11.85 -18.53 7.96
CA ALA A 146 13.25 -18.31 8.35
C ALA A 146 14.25 -18.84 7.30
N LYS A 147 13.94 -19.96 6.62
CA LYS A 147 14.75 -20.47 5.50
C LYS A 147 14.77 -19.50 4.31
N PHE A 148 13.66 -18.81 4.04
CA PHE A 148 13.63 -17.75 3.04
C PHE A 148 14.58 -16.61 3.44
N TYR A 149 14.53 -16.13 4.68
CA TYR A 149 15.37 -15.03 5.15
C TYR A 149 16.84 -15.39 5.28
N ALA A 150 17.20 -16.68 5.39
CA ALA A 150 18.58 -17.15 5.38
C ALA A 150 19.33 -16.76 4.10
N LYS A 151 18.63 -16.62 2.96
CA LYS A 151 19.17 -16.12 1.70
C LYS A 151 19.64 -14.66 1.79
N TYR A 152 19.20 -13.92 2.81
CA TYR A 152 19.52 -12.51 3.06
C TYR A 152 20.54 -12.33 4.22
N GLY A 153 21.16 -13.43 4.66
CA GLY A 153 22.30 -13.42 5.58
C GLY A 153 21.94 -13.49 7.06
N VAL A 154 20.69 -13.76 7.43
CA VAL A 154 20.30 -14.01 8.83
C VAL A 154 20.24 -15.53 9.10
N LYS A 155 20.68 -15.97 10.27
CA LYS A 155 20.56 -17.37 10.67
C LYS A 155 19.09 -17.71 10.95
N THR A 156 18.68 -18.95 10.63
CA THR A 156 17.29 -19.39 10.81
C THR A 156 16.85 -19.35 12.27
N ASP A 157 17.73 -19.75 13.21
CA ASP A 157 17.48 -19.71 14.65
C ASP A 157 17.35 -18.26 15.18
N GLU A 158 18.17 -17.35 14.68
CA GLU A 158 18.08 -15.92 14.97
C GLU A 158 16.76 -15.32 14.48
N PHE A 159 16.36 -15.65 13.25
CA PHE A 159 15.08 -15.18 12.70
C PHE A 159 13.90 -15.72 13.51
N VAL A 160 13.87 -17.02 13.79
CA VAL A 160 12.80 -17.66 14.59
C VAL A 160 12.75 -17.08 16.01
N GLY A 161 13.91 -16.90 16.66
CA GLY A 161 13.99 -16.28 17.98
C GLY A 161 13.45 -14.84 17.98
N THR A 162 13.83 -14.05 16.98
CA THR A 162 13.30 -12.69 16.79
C THR A 162 11.79 -12.70 16.54
N ALA A 163 11.31 -13.56 15.66
CA ALA A 163 9.91 -13.68 15.32
C ALA A 163 9.03 -14.04 16.53
N ASN A 164 9.52 -14.89 17.41
CA ASN A 164 8.82 -15.33 18.64
C ASN A 164 9.05 -14.39 19.84
N SER A 165 9.78 -13.30 19.68
CA SER A 165 10.09 -12.36 20.76
C SER A 165 8.84 -11.63 21.27
N PHE A 166 8.91 -11.20 22.54
CA PHE A 166 7.89 -10.34 23.14
C PHE A 166 7.68 -9.04 22.33
N ALA A 167 8.75 -8.46 21.79
CA ALA A 167 8.70 -7.23 20.99
C ALA A 167 7.87 -7.41 19.72
N VAL A 168 8.07 -8.51 18.98
CA VAL A 168 7.27 -8.83 17.78
C VAL A 168 5.82 -9.11 18.16
N ASN A 169 5.56 -9.89 19.20
CA ASN A 169 4.20 -10.14 19.69
C ASN A 169 3.46 -8.84 20.07
N ALA A 170 4.16 -7.90 20.73
CA ALA A 170 3.60 -6.59 21.07
C ALA A 170 3.32 -5.73 19.82
N LYS A 171 4.18 -5.79 18.78
CA LYS A 171 3.95 -5.11 17.50
C LYS A 171 2.74 -5.67 16.77
N MET A 172 2.57 -6.97 16.69
CA MET A 172 1.41 -7.62 16.09
C MET A 172 0.10 -7.16 16.75
N LYS A 173 0.02 -7.19 18.08
CA LYS A 173 -1.15 -6.70 18.83
C LYS A 173 -1.47 -5.23 18.55
N ARG A 174 -0.42 -4.38 18.47
CA ARG A 174 -0.61 -2.96 18.11
C ARG A 174 -1.08 -2.79 16.68
N ALA A 175 -0.58 -3.59 15.74
CA ALA A 175 -1.03 -3.58 14.36
C ALA A 175 -2.50 -3.93 14.24
N ASP A 176 -2.96 -4.98 14.92
CA ASP A 176 -4.38 -5.38 14.92
C ASP A 176 -5.27 -4.26 15.48
N ALA A 177 -4.83 -3.60 16.56
CA ALA A 177 -5.54 -2.46 17.12
C ALA A 177 -5.56 -1.26 16.17
N GLN A 178 -4.44 -0.99 15.48
CA GLN A 178 -4.33 0.11 14.51
C GLN A 178 -5.21 -0.15 13.27
N VAL A 179 -5.19 -1.35 12.71
CA VAL A 179 -6.08 -1.75 11.59
C VAL A 179 -7.53 -1.48 11.94
N LYS A 180 -7.96 -1.86 13.17
CA LYS A 180 -9.31 -1.59 13.68
C LYS A 180 -9.58 -0.09 13.84
N ALA A 181 -8.65 0.67 14.42
CA ALA A 181 -8.79 2.10 14.64
C ALA A 181 -8.86 2.90 13.31
N LEU A 182 -8.17 2.43 12.28
CA LEU A 182 -8.26 2.97 10.91
C LEU A 182 -9.57 2.61 10.20
N GLY A 183 -10.40 1.75 10.78
CA GLY A 183 -11.65 1.25 10.18
C GLY A 183 -11.40 0.41 8.91
N VAL A 184 -10.24 -0.26 8.83
CA VAL A 184 -9.89 -1.10 7.67
C VAL A 184 -10.46 -2.49 7.87
N ASP A 185 -11.21 -2.98 6.88
CA ASP A 185 -11.91 -4.26 6.86
C ASP A 185 -11.47 -5.18 5.68
N SER A 186 -10.61 -4.67 4.82
CA SER A 186 -10.16 -5.38 3.62
C SER A 186 -8.73 -4.97 3.22
N THR A 187 -8.06 -5.83 2.47
CA THR A 187 -6.72 -5.56 1.92
C THR A 187 -6.68 -5.80 0.41
N PRO A 188 -5.92 -5.01 -0.34
CA PRO A 188 -5.15 -3.85 0.10
C PRO A 188 -6.04 -2.62 0.37
N THR A 189 -5.70 -1.85 1.40
CA THR A 189 -6.31 -0.55 1.70
C THR A 189 -5.19 0.46 1.91
N ILE A 190 -5.31 1.65 1.32
CA ILE A 190 -4.38 2.76 1.53
C ILE A 190 -4.98 3.73 2.54
N VAL A 191 -4.13 4.23 3.45
CA VAL A 191 -4.49 5.32 4.37
C VAL A 191 -3.46 6.43 4.23
N VAL A 192 -3.92 7.64 3.91
CA VAL A 192 -3.05 8.81 3.79
C VAL A 192 -3.09 9.61 5.08
N ASN A 193 -1.92 9.81 5.67
CA ASN A 193 -1.66 10.63 6.86
C ASN A 193 -2.56 10.31 8.07
N GLY A 194 -2.96 9.04 8.22
CA GLY A 194 -3.88 8.60 9.28
C GLY A 194 -5.29 9.17 9.19
N LYS A 195 -5.66 9.84 8.09
CA LYS A 195 -6.88 10.63 7.95
C LYS A 195 -7.82 10.16 6.84
N TYR A 196 -7.28 9.66 5.74
CA TYR A 196 -8.03 9.36 4.53
C TYR A 196 -7.83 7.91 4.13
N ARG A 197 -8.88 7.12 4.20
CA ARG A 197 -8.88 5.70 3.82
C ARG A 197 -9.49 5.51 2.45
N LEU A 198 -8.86 4.70 1.59
CA LEU A 198 -9.34 4.33 0.27
C LEU A 198 -8.89 2.91 -0.11
N ASN A 199 -9.61 2.29 -1.03
CA ASN A 199 -9.21 1.07 -1.70
C ASN A 199 -9.57 1.14 -3.19
N ALA A 200 -9.29 0.10 -3.96
CA ALA A 200 -9.56 0.08 -5.39
C ALA A 200 -11.06 0.25 -5.72
N GLN A 201 -11.95 -0.33 -4.91
CA GLN A 201 -13.39 -0.22 -5.13
C GLN A 201 -13.86 1.23 -4.94
N SER A 202 -13.47 1.90 -3.87
CA SER A 202 -13.85 3.29 -3.62
C SER A 202 -13.21 4.25 -4.64
N ALA A 203 -11.97 4.01 -5.05
CA ALA A 203 -11.28 4.80 -6.06
C ALA A 203 -11.89 4.67 -7.48
N GLY A 204 -12.73 3.65 -7.71
CA GLY A 204 -13.32 3.36 -9.01
C GLY A 204 -12.43 2.52 -9.93
N GLY A 205 -11.44 1.81 -9.37
CA GLY A 205 -10.53 0.90 -10.07
C GLY A 205 -9.09 0.99 -9.57
N TRP A 206 -8.35 -0.07 -9.80
CA TRP A 206 -6.93 -0.18 -9.40
C TRP A 206 -6.07 0.92 -10.04
N ASP A 207 -6.32 1.25 -11.28
CA ASP A 207 -5.62 2.28 -12.06
C ASP A 207 -5.87 3.71 -11.55
N LYS A 208 -6.93 3.92 -10.77
CA LYS A 208 -7.31 5.23 -10.21
C LYS A 208 -6.65 5.50 -8.85
N VAL A 209 -6.21 4.45 -8.13
CA VAL A 209 -5.62 4.59 -6.80
C VAL A 209 -4.42 5.55 -6.76
N PRO A 210 -3.41 5.49 -7.67
CA PRO A 210 -2.29 6.42 -7.62
C PRO A 210 -2.68 7.88 -7.71
N ALA A 211 -3.58 8.24 -8.62
CA ALA A 211 -4.04 9.62 -8.80
C ALA A 211 -4.79 10.13 -7.56
N LEU A 212 -5.61 9.29 -6.93
CA LEU A 212 -6.31 9.63 -5.70
C LEU A 212 -5.33 9.80 -4.52
N VAL A 213 -4.32 8.93 -4.40
CA VAL A 213 -3.26 9.08 -3.38
C VAL A 213 -2.51 10.40 -3.57
N THR A 214 -2.10 10.73 -4.80
CA THR A 214 -1.44 12.01 -5.12
C THR A 214 -2.30 13.21 -4.72
N TYR A 215 -3.60 13.16 -5.00
CA TYR A 215 -4.55 14.19 -4.58
C TYR A 215 -4.59 14.35 -3.06
N LEU A 216 -4.72 13.25 -2.31
CA LEU A 216 -4.81 13.29 -0.85
C LEU A 216 -3.50 13.75 -0.18
N VAL A 217 -2.34 13.32 -0.70
CA VAL A 217 -1.03 13.84 -0.27
C VAL A 217 -0.95 15.35 -0.52
N GLY A 218 -1.46 15.82 -1.67
CA GLY A 218 -1.54 17.26 -1.99
C GLY A 218 -2.40 18.07 -1.02
N LEU A 219 -3.45 17.48 -0.45
CA LEU A 219 -4.26 18.14 0.60
C LEU A 219 -3.48 18.35 1.91
N GLU A 220 -2.60 17.42 2.27
CA GLU A 220 -1.79 17.52 3.48
C GLU A 220 -0.56 18.42 3.31
N THR A 221 -0.04 18.57 2.10
CA THR A 221 1.10 19.47 1.79
C THR A 221 0.73 20.95 1.90
N LYS A 222 -0.55 21.29 1.78
CA LYS A 222 -1.05 22.70 1.82
C LYS A 222 -1.36 23.21 3.22
N LYS A 223 -1.16 22.39 4.24
CA LYS A 223 -1.38 22.74 5.66
C LYS A 223 -0.06 23.11 6.33
#